data_ee20eed67d37deeab680ad8acef1fe9a
#
_entry.id   ee20eed67d37deeab680ad8acef1fe9a
#
_cell.length_a   1.000
_cell.length_b   1.000
_cell.length_c   1.000
_cell.angle_alpha   90.00
_cell.angle_beta   90.00
_cell.angle_gamma   90.00
#
_symmetry.space_group_name_H-M   'P 1'
#
loop_
_entity.id
_entity.type
_entity.pdbx_description
1 polymer ?
#
loop_
_entity_poly.entity_id
_entity_poly.type
_entity_poly.pdbx_seq_one_letter_code
_entity_poly.pdbx_strand_id
1 'polypeptide(L)'
;MAMVHRPARVPAAVLAGLLVAFGPATAVVLADPPAAAESLEVDRSLHLTGAPNARDVGGYRTADGRTVRTGIAFRTDQLTNLTPADLAELTRLGVREVDDLRTVYERALAPDRIPAGAEANWYDVIGAAPLPELMSTLAGGSDLYRAFITAPGANQAVAAVLRDIVETGRDPEGGAVLFHCTAGKDRTGWVAAVLLTVLGVDRDTVTADFLLSNHYRRAAPGDGLAGVEQEWLDSAFDQVQRSYGGFDRYVSEGLGLSAAEIDALKARMLA
;
A
#
# COMPACT_ATOMS: atom_id res chain seq x y z
N MET A 1 -40.26 4.99 72.92
CA MET A 1 -39.15 4.05 73.06
C MET A 1 -38.14 4.44 71.96
N ALA A 2 -37.21 5.32 72.33
CA ALA A 2 -36.24 5.92 71.40
C ALA A 2 -34.88 5.24 71.59
N MET A 3 -34.34 4.65 70.55
CA MET A 3 -32.99 4.05 70.52
C MET A 3 -31.97 5.07 70.08
N VAL A 4 -31.08 5.40 71.01
CA VAL A 4 -29.94 6.31 70.82
C VAL A 4 -28.78 5.54 70.17
N HIS A 5 -28.36 5.91 68.96
CA HIS A 5 -27.16 5.41 68.34
C HIS A 5 -25.93 6.25 68.76
N ARG A 6 -24.92 5.61 69.34
CA ARG A 6 -23.61 6.18 69.69
C ARG A 6 -22.69 6.12 68.45
N PRO A 7 -21.89 7.16 68.17
CA PRO A 7 -20.88 7.11 67.12
C PRO A 7 -19.62 6.37 67.56
N ALA A 8 -19.06 5.54 66.67
CA ALA A 8 -17.81 4.85 66.84
C ALA A 8 -16.60 5.79 66.66
N ARG A 9 -15.64 5.69 67.56
CA ARG A 9 -14.36 6.44 67.53
C ARG A 9 -13.40 5.75 66.56
N VAL A 10 -12.84 6.50 65.56
CA VAL A 10 -11.76 6.08 64.67
C VAL A 10 -10.42 6.37 65.33
N PRO A 11 -9.44 5.44 65.38
CA PRO A 11 -8.12 5.73 65.92
C PRO A 11 -7.26 6.47 64.88
N ALA A 12 -6.49 7.45 65.34
CA ALA A 12 -5.52 8.19 64.56
C ALA A 12 -4.34 7.29 64.14
N ALA A 13 -4.09 7.16 62.82
CA ALA A 13 -2.91 6.51 62.27
C ALA A 13 -1.75 7.52 62.21
N VAL A 14 -0.62 7.11 62.76
CA VAL A 14 0.66 7.84 62.78
C VAL A 14 1.22 7.92 61.37
N LEU A 15 1.49 9.12 60.87
CA LEU A 15 2.25 9.36 59.63
C LEU A 15 3.73 9.09 59.88
N ALA A 16 4.26 7.99 59.37
CA ALA A 16 5.70 7.78 59.22
C ALA A 16 6.17 8.44 57.95
N GLY A 17 7.00 9.47 58.04
CA GLY A 17 7.59 10.16 56.89
C GLY A 17 8.58 9.28 56.14
N LEU A 18 8.34 9.04 54.86
CA LEU A 18 9.28 8.40 53.96
C LEU A 18 10.13 9.49 53.28
N LEU A 19 11.41 9.58 53.67
CA LEU A 19 12.42 10.37 52.98
C LEU A 19 12.71 9.68 51.63
N VAL A 20 12.19 10.24 50.53
CA VAL A 20 12.57 9.81 49.16
C VAL A 20 13.87 10.54 48.82
N ALA A 21 14.97 9.79 48.76
CA ALA A 21 16.24 10.28 48.22
C ALA A 21 16.10 10.47 46.72
N PHE A 22 16.21 11.71 46.23
CA PHE A 22 16.35 12.02 44.82
C PHE A 22 17.72 11.53 44.33
N GLY A 23 17.74 10.40 43.69
CA GLY A 23 18.87 9.96 42.84
C GLY A 23 18.94 10.84 41.57
N PRO A 24 20.11 10.89 40.87
CA PRO A 24 20.24 11.70 39.70
C PRO A 24 19.22 11.23 38.64
N ALA A 25 18.42 12.19 38.12
CA ALA A 25 17.50 11.94 37.05
C ALA A 25 18.30 11.49 35.80
N THR A 26 18.28 10.20 35.51
CA THR A 26 18.68 9.70 34.20
C THR A 26 17.69 10.25 33.17
N ALA A 27 18.16 11.17 32.34
CA ALA A 27 17.38 11.58 31.16
C ALA A 27 17.13 10.36 30.32
N VAL A 28 15.88 9.91 30.26
CA VAL A 28 15.44 8.94 29.26
C VAL A 28 15.48 9.67 27.93
N VAL A 29 16.52 9.41 27.14
CA VAL A 29 16.54 9.80 25.74
C VAL A 29 15.46 8.93 25.10
N LEU A 30 14.29 9.53 24.84
CA LEU A 30 13.29 8.91 23.99
C LEU A 30 13.95 8.79 22.61
N ALA A 31 14.21 7.56 22.19
CA ALA A 31 14.65 7.31 20.83
C ALA A 31 13.57 7.88 19.89
N ASP A 32 14.00 8.56 18.84
CA ASP A 32 13.09 8.99 17.79
C ASP A 32 12.30 7.76 17.29
N PRO A 33 11.00 7.93 17.01
CA PRO A 33 10.21 6.83 16.46
C PRO A 33 10.88 6.30 15.19
N PRO A 34 10.83 4.97 14.93
CA PRO A 34 11.43 4.42 13.74
C PRO A 34 10.85 5.12 12.50
N ALA A 35 11.69 5.37 11.49
CA ALA A 35 11.32 6.10 10.27
C ALA A 35 10.04 5.56 9.59
N ALA A 36 9.75 4.27 9.77
CA ALA A 36 8.51 3.63 9.33
C ALA A 36 7.26 4.20 10.04
N ALA A 37 7.33 4.47 11.36
CA ALA A 37 6.20 5.04 12.09
C ALA A 37 5.92 6.49 11.68
N GLU A 38 6.97 7.29 11.49
CA GLU A 38 6.85 8.69 11.03
C GLU A 38 6.26 8.78 9.61
N SER A 39 6.66 7.86 8.71
CA SER A 39 6.17 7.84 7.33
C SER A 39 4.71 7.38 7.18
N LEU A 40 4.15 6.69 8.18
CA LEU A 40 2.75 6.25 8.17
C LEU A 40 1.76 7.32 8.72
N GLU A 41 2.24 8.31 9.46
CA GLU A 41 1.40 9.41 9.97
C GLU A 41 0.99 10.43 8.88
N VAL A 42 1.67 10.44 7.74
CA VAL A 42 1.32 11.33 6.61
C VAL A 42 0.06 10.81 5.93
N ASP A 43 -0.99 11.63 5.92
CA ASP A 43 -2.19 11.31 5.16
C ASP A 43 -1.89 11.35 3.65
N ARG A 44 -1.97 10.18 3.00
CA ARG A 44 -1.75 10.00 1.57
C ARG A 44 -3.03 9.79 0.80
N SER A 45 -4.19 9.81 1.50
CA SER A 45 -5.48 9.61 0.87
C SER A 45 -5.73 10.68 -0.21
N LEU A 46 -6.28 10.27 -1.33
CA LEU A 46 -6.81 11.19 -2.33
C LEU A 46 -8.24 11.64 -2.00
N HIS A 47 -8.82 11.17 -0.91
CA HIS A 47 -10.17 11.48 -0.44
C HIS A 47 -11.25 11.32 -1.50
N LEU A 48 -11.10 10.35 -2.41
CA LEU A 48 -12.11 10.08 -3.43
C LEU A 48 -13.33 9.40 -2.81
N THR A 49 -14.51 9.93 -3.07
CA THR A 49 -15.77 9.39 -2.57
C THR A 49 -16.07 8.03 -3.18
N GLY A 50 -15.83 7.87 -4.47
CA GLY A 50 -16.13 6.65 -5.22
C GLY A 50 -15.02 5.59 -5.17
N ALA A 51 -13.88 5.90 -4.55
CA ALA A 51 -12.71 5.01 -4.47
C ALA A 51 -11.95 5.23 -3.15
N PRO A 52 -12.46 4.70 -2.03
CA PRO A 52 -11.95 5.00 -0.68
C PRO A 52 -10.52 4.49 -0.42
N ASN A 53 -10.03 3.52 -1.18
CA ASN A 53 -8.67 2.99 -1.03
C ASN A 53 -7.62 3.79 -1.85
N ALA A 54 -8.04 4.92 -2.45
CA ALA A 54 -7.19 5.76 -3.28
C ALA A 54 -6.16 6.52 -2.45
N ARG A 55 -4.88 6.39 -2.82
CA ARG A 55 -3.78 7.09 -2.14
C ARG A 55 -2.54 7.25 -3.01
N ASP A 56 -1.69 8.22 -2.65
CA ASP A 56 -0.35 8.41 -3.19
C ASP A 56 0.59 7.29 -2.71
N VAL A 57 1.42 6.78 -3.60
CA VAL A 57 2.47 5.79 -3.28
C VAL A 57 3.74 6.46 -2.74
N GLY A 58 3.85 7.78 -2.87
CA GLY A 58 5.00 8.57 -2.42
C GLY A 58 5.01 8.87 -0.92
N GLY A 59 6.04 9.62 -0.50
CA GLY A 59 6.23 10.09 0.86
C GLY A 59 7.00 9.15 1.78
N TYR A 60 7.39 7.95 1.32
CA TYR A 60 8.20 7.01 2.08
C TYR A 60 9.69 7.31 1.98
N ARG A 61 10.45 7.01 3.05
CA ARG A 61 11.90 7.06 3.03
C ARG A 61 12.48 5.73 2.54
N THR A 62 13.55 5.84 1.77
CA THR A 62 14.36 4.70 1.34
C THR A 62 15.47 4.42 2.35
N ALA A 63 16.05 3.21 2.30
CA ALA A 63 17.15 2.81 3.19
C ALA A 63 18.41 3.67 3.01
N ASP A 64 18.61 4.32 1.85
CA ASP A 64 19.72 5.25 1.58
C ASP A 64 19.39 6.71 1.94
N GLY A 65 18.22 6.96 2.56
CA GLY A 65 17.81 8.26 3.10
C GLY A 65 17.11 9.20 2.12
N ARG A 66 16.90 8.78 0.85
CA ARG A 66 16.08 9.52 -0.11
C ARG A 66 14.59 9.41 0.23
N THR A 67 13.78 10.20 -0.43
CA THR A 67 12.32 10.17 -0.25
C THR A 67 11.64 9.81 -1.57
N VAL A 68 10.65 8.93 -1.54
CA VAL A 68 9.78 8.65 -2.69
C VAL A 68 8.92 9.89 -2.95
N ARG A 69 9.03 10.48 -4.15
CA ARG A 69 8.26 11.67 -4.52
C ARG A 69 6.78 11.38 -4.54
N THR A 70 5.99 12.34 -4.09
CA THR A 70 4.53 12.34 -4.20
C THR A 70 4.05 12.87 -5.54
N GLY A 71 2.80 12.60 -5.89
CA GLY A 71 2.16 13.16 -7.10
C GLY A 71 2.58 12.48 -8.40
N ILE A 72 3.25 11.32 -8.36
CA ILE A 72 3.74 10.61 -9.56
C ILE A 72 3.02 9.29 -9.77
N ALA A 73 2.76 8.54 -8.69
CA ALA A 73 2.11 7.26 -8.75
C ALA A 73 1.01 7.16 -7.69
N PHE A 74 -0.18 6.85 -8.14
CA PHE A 74 -1.36 6.67 -7.27
C PHE A 74 -1.86 5.24 -7.38
N ARG A 75 -2.36 4.70 -6.28
CA ARG A 75 -3.01 3.39 -6.23
C ARG A 75 -4.45 3.54 -5.75
N THR A 76 -5.37 2.71 -6.28
CA THR A 76 -6.78 2.81 -5.90
C THR A 76 -7.53 1.49 -6.13
N ASP A 77 -8.79 1.45 -5.72
CA ASP A 77 -9.83 0.51 -6.12
C ASP A 77 -10.46 0.93 -7.46
N GLN A 78 -11.40 0.13 -7.99
CA GLN A 78 -12.02 0.36 -9.30
C GLN A 78 -12.64 1.76 -9.44
N LEU A 79 -12.62 2.29 -10.63
CA LEU A 79 -13.05 3.66 -10.93
C LEU A 79 -14.53 3.77 -11.32
N THR A 80 -15.27 2.67 -11.28
CA THR A 80 -16.69 2.62 -11.71
C THR A 80 -17.58 3.61 -10.97
N ASN A 81 -17.33 3.80 -9.68
CA ASN A 81 -18.16 4.63 -8.80
C ASN A 81 -17.65 6.06 -8.61
N LEU A 82 -16.63 6.49 -9.35
CA LEU A 82 -16.12 7.86 -9.25
C LEU A 82 -17.22 8.89 -9.50
N THR A 83 -17.30 9.87 -8.62
CA THR A 83 -18.17 11.03 -8.80
C THR A 83 -17.57 12.03 -9.79
N PRO A 84 -18.34 13.00 -10.30
CA PRO A 84 -17.76 14.10 -11.10
C PRO A 84 -16.67 14.88 -10.36
N ALA A 85 -16.79 15.02 -9.03
CA ALA A 85 -15.78 15.66 -8.19
C ALA A 85 -14.49 14.84 -8.11
N ASP A 86 -14.60 13.50 -7.96
CA ASP A 86 -13.46 12.61 -7.97
C ASP A 86 -12.69 12.68 -9.31
N LEU A 87 -13.43 12.67 -10.42
CA LEU A 87 -12.83 12.80 -11.76
C LEU A 87 -12.10 14.14 -11.94
N ALA A 88 -12.69 15.24 -11.45
CA ALA A 88 -12.05 16.55 -11.49
C ALA A 88 -10.79 16.57 -10.61
N GLU A 89 -10.81 15.92 -9.46
CA GLU A 89 -9.64 15.81 -8.57
C GLU A 89 -8.51 15.02 -9.23
N LEU A 90 -8.79 13.86 -9.84
CA LEU A 90 -7.78 13.08 -10.57
C LEU A 90 -7.18 13.88 -11.75
N THR A 91 -8.01 14.64 -12.46
CA THR A 91 -7.53 15.56 -13.52
C THR A 91 -6.63 16.64 -12.92
N ARG A 92 -7.00 17.25 -11.80
CA ARG A 92 -6.20 18.25 -11.08
C ARG A 92 -4.86 17.69 -10.58
N LEU A 93 -4.85 16.43 -10.15
CA LEU A 93 -3.64 15.71 -9.74
C LEU A 93 -2.75 15.34 -10.94
N GLY A 94 -3.17 15.62 -12.16
CA GLY A 94 -2.38 15.38 -13.36
C GLY A 94 -2.31 13.91 -13.76
N VAL A 95 -3.32 13.09 -13.42
CA VAL A 95 -3.39 11.70 -13.90
C VAL A 95 -3.44 11.68 -15.41
N ARG A 96 -2.48 11.04 -16.06
CA ARG A 96 -2.35 10.86 -17.52
C ARG A 96 -2.51 9.42 -17.95
N GLU A 97 -2.18 8.47 -17.10
CA GLU A 97 -2.32 7.04 -17.35
C GLU A 97 -3.19 6.40 -16.28
N VAL A 98 -4.11 5.54 -16.69
CA VAL A 98 -4.93 4.70 -15.81
C VAL A 98 -4.68 3.24 -16.18
N ASP A 99 -3.98 2.52 -15.31
CA ASP A 99 -3.57 1.14 -15.52
C ASP A 99 -4.50 0.18 -14.78
N ASP A 100 -5.36 -0.48 -15.53
CA ASP A 100 -6.34 -1.44 -15.03
C ASP A 100 -5.75 -2.86 -14.98
N LEU A 101 -5.57 -3.38 -13.77
CA LEU A 101 -5.00 -4.71 -13.50
C LEU A 101 -6.04 -5.84 -13.49
N ARG A 102 -7.29 -5.52 -13.80
CA ARG A 102 -8.42 -6.46 -13.70
C ARG A 102 -8.53 -7.37 -14.92
N THR A 103 -9.20 -8.48 -14.70
CA THR A 103 -9.60 -9.41 -15.77
C THR A 103 -10.62 -8.76 -16.71
N VAL A 104 -10.72 -9.30 -17.92
CA VAL A 104 -11.73 -8.86 -18.89
C VAL A 104 -13.16 -8.95 -18.34
N TYR A 105 -13.44 -9.93 -17.48
CA TYR A 105 -14.76 -10.11 -16.87
C TYR A 105 -15.09 -9.03 -15.86
N GLU A 106 -14.15 -8.67 -14.96
CA GLU A 106 -14.32 -7.60 -13.99
C GLU A 106 -14.55 -6.27 -14.68
N ARG A 107 -13.78 -5.96 -15.74
CA ARG A 107 -13.94 -4.75 -16.54
C ARG A 107 -15.30 -4.66 -17.23
N ALA A 108 -15.78 -5.77 -17.79
CA ALA A 108 -17.09 -5.81 -18.44
C ALA A 108 -18.24 -5.59 -17.46
N LEU A 109 -18.13 -6.10 -16.23
CA LEU A 109 -19.14 -5.95 -15.18
C LEU A 109 -19.11 -4.56 -14.52
N ALA A 110 -17.94 -3.95 -14.42
CA ALA A 110 -17.74 -2.70 -13.72
C ALA A 110 -16.78 -1.78 -14.53
N PRO A 111 -17.23 -1.18 -15.65
CA PRO A 111 -16.40 -0.33 -16.48
C PRO A 111 -15.95 0.93 -15.73
N ASP A 112 -14.72 1.37 -15.99
CA ASP A 112 -14.15 2.54 -15.34
C ASP A 112 -14.68 3.85 -15.91
N ARG A 113 -14.66 4.85 -15.06
CA ARG A 113 -14.82 6.26 -15.42
C ARG A 113 -13.43 6.89 -15.46
N ILE A 114 -12.94 7.18 -16.67
CA ILE A 114 -11.60 7.71 -16.88
C ILE A 114 -11.61 9.24 -16.74
N PRO A 115 -10.67 9.84 -15.98
CA PRO A 115 -10.54 11.28 -15.88
C PRO A 115 -10.18 11.91 -17.23
N ALA A 116 -10.62 13.13 -17.46
CA ALA A 116 -10.38 13.83 -18.72
C ALA A 116 -8.88 14.02 -19.00
N GLY A 117 -8.45 13.65 -20.18
CA GLY A 117 -7.05 13.76 -20.62
C GLY A 117 -6.15 12.62 -20.17
N ALA A 118 -6.70 11.58 -19.54
CA ALA A 118 -5.95 10.35 -19.23
C ALA A 118 -6.20 9.27 -20.29
N GLU A 119 -5.18 8.49 -20.56
CA GLU A 119 -5.25 7.26 -21.36
C GLU A 119 -5.55 6.07 -20.43
N ALA A 120 -6.25 5.05 -20.94
CA ALA A 120 -6.61 3.87 -20.21
C ALA A 120 -5.88 2.66 -20.76
N ASN A 121 -5.04 2.05 -19.95
CA ASN A 121 -4.30 0.84 -20.27
C ASN A 121 -4.90 -0.38 -19.58
N TRP A 122 -4.66 -1.54 -20.13
CA TRP A 122 -5.14 -2.78 -19.56
C TRP A 122 -4.00 -3.79 -19.39
N TYR A 123 -3.71 -4.12 -18.16
CA TYR A 123 -2.62 -5.02 -17.75
C TYR A 123 -3.14 -6.11 -16.81
N ASP A 124 -3.80 -7.14 -17.39
CA ASP A 124 -4.39 -8.22 -16.60
C ASP A 124 -3.32 -9.06 -15.89
N VAL A 125 -3.33 -9.02 -14.56
CA VAL A 125 -2.33 -9.73 -13.73
C VAL A 125 -2.61 -11.23 -13.59
N ILE A 126 -3.88 -11.67 -13.71
CA ILE A 126 -4.26 -13.07 -13.43
C ILE A 126 -5.17 -13.70 -14.48
N GLY A 127 -5.72 -12.93 -15.41
CA GLY A 127 -6.78 -13.40 -16.31
C GLY A 127 -6.33 -14.35 -17.42
N ALA A 128 -5.02 -14.46 -17.66
CA ALA A 128 -4.48 -15.47 -18.59
C ALA A 128 -4.42 -16.88 -17.99
N ALA A 129 -4.71 -17.04 -16.68
CA ALA A 129 -4.81 -18.34 -16.05
C ALA A 129 -6.08 -19.08 -16.53
N PRO A 130 -6.02 -20.41 -16.69
CA PRO A 130 -7.20 -21.21 -16.98
C PRO A 130 -8.33 -20.97 -15.95
N LEU A 131 -9.58 -20.99 -16.38
CA LEU A 131 -10.73 -20.65 -15.56
C LEU A 131 -10.79 -21.39 -14.21
N PRO A 132 -10.50 -22.69 -14.08
CA PRO A 132 -10.47 -23.38 -12.78
C PRO A 132 -9.40 -22.83 -11.84
N GLU A 133 -8.23 -22.46 -12.35
CA GLU A 133 -7.14 -21.86 -11.57
C GLU A 133 -7.49 -20.42 -11.18
N LEU A 134 -8.09 -19.66 -12.10
CA LEU A 134 -8.59 -18.33 -11.84
C LEU A 134 -9.62 -18.35 -10.69
N MET A 135 -10.57 -19.28 -10.71
CA MET A 135 -11.59 -19.40 -9.66
C MET A 135 -10.98 -19.77 -8.31
N SER A 136 -9.96 -20.62 -8.27
CA SER A 136 -9.26 -20.97 -7.03
C SER A 136 -8.44 -19.80 -6.48
N THR A 137 -7.82 -19.01 -7.37
CA THR A 137 -7.03 -17.83 -6.96
C THR A 137 -7.92 -16.68 -6.49
N LEU A 138 -9.10 -16.50 -7.07
CA LEU A 138 -10.07 -15.47 -6.63
C LEU A 138 -10.63 -15.73 -5.23
N ALA A 139 -10.48 -16.93 -4.68
CA ALA A 139 -10.78 -17.20 -3.27
C ALA A 139 -9.88 -16.41 -2.30
N GLY A 140 -8.81 -15.77 -2.81
CA GLY A 140 -7.91 -14.95 -2.03
C GLY A 140 -6.82 -15.74 -1.30
N GLY A 141 -6.10 -15.04 -0.41
CA GLY A 141 -5.06 -15.68 0.42
C GLY A 141 -3.74 -15.92 -0.30
N SER A 142 -2.88 -16.70 0.34
CA SER A 142 -1.49 -16.92 -0.07
C SER A 142 -1.34 -17.46 -1.50
N ASP A 143 -2.26 -18.28 -1.97
CA ASP A 143 -2.18 -18.87 -3.32
C ASP A 143 -2.42 -17.84 -4.42
N LEU A 144 -3.36 -16.91 -4.21
CA LEU A 144 -3.54 -15.76 -5.10
C LEU A 144 -2.25 -14.95 -5.22
N TYR A 145 -1.58 -14.69 -4.11
CA TYR A 145 -0.35 -13.88 -4.10
C TYR A 145 0.82 -14.61 -4.77
N ARG A 146 0.92 -15.93 -4.66
CA ARG A 146 1.88 -16.71 -5.45
C ARG A 146 1.59 -16.64 -6.94
N ALA A 147 0.31 -16.63 -7.33
CA ALA A 147 -0.10 -16.51 -8.72
C ALA A 147 0.32 -15.17 -9.36
N PHE A 148 0.46 -14.08 -8.61
CA PHE A 148 1.00 -12.81 -9.13
C PHE A 148 2.43 -12.92 -9.66
N ILE A 149 3.15 -13.99 -9.32
CA ILE A 149 4.50 -14.26 -9.81
C ILE A 149 4.51 -15.36 -10.87
N THR A 150 3.59 -16.32 -10.80
CA THR A 150 3.64 -17.53 -11.61
C THR A 150 2.61 -17.55 -12.74
N ALA A 151 1.55 -16.74 -12.67
CA ALA A 151 0.53 -16.70 -13.71
C ALA A 151 1.08 -16.14 -15.04
N PRO A 152 0.71 -16.71 -16.18
CA PRO A 152 1.12 -16.19 -17.47
C PRO A 152 0.70 -14.72 -17.65
N GLY A 153 1.65 -13.86 -18.01
CA GLY A 153 1.39 -12.42 -18.21
C GLY A 153 1.46 -11.56 -16.95
N ALA A 154 1.43 -12.15 -15.74
CA ALA A 154 1.42 -11.39 -14.48
C ALA A 154 2.63 -10.44 -14.35
N ASN A 155 3.82 -10.96 -14.57
CA ASN A 155 5.06 -10.17 -14.45
C ASN A 155 5.13 -9.07 -15.51
N GLN A 156 4.66 -9.33 -16.74
CA GLN A 156 4.57 -8.35 -17.82
C GLN A 156 3.61 -7.21 -17.46
N ALA A 157 2.48 -7.52 -16.82
CA ALA A 157 1.52 -6.52 -16.35
C ALA A 157 2.13 -5.61 -15.27
N VAL A 158 2.83 -6.20 -14.29
CA VAL A 158 3.56 -5.42 -13.27
C VAL A 158 4.63 -4.54 -13.90
N ALA A 159 5.43 -5.10 -14.82
CA ALA A 159 6.49 -4.34 -15.51
C ALA A 159 5.94 -3.19 -16.36
N ALA A 160 4.77 -3.35 -16.97
CA ALA A 160 4.11 -2.32 -17.76
C ALA A 160 3.80 -1.08 -16.91
N VAL A 161 3.17 -1.27 -15.74
CA VAL A 161 2.91 -0.14 -14.82
C VAL A 161 4.19 0.60 -14.44
N LEU A 162 5.29 -0.14 -14.17
CA LEU A 162 6.57 0.50 -13.82
C LEU A 162 7.17 1.29 -15.01
N ARG A 163 6.95 0.83 -16.25
CA ARG A 163 7.35 1.54 -17.46
C ARG A 163 6.51 2.78 -17.68
N ASP A 164 5.21 2.72 -17.49
CA ASP A 164 4.32 3.87 -17.65
C ASP A 164 4.66 4.99 -16.66
N ILE A 165 5.08 4.66 -15.43
CA ILE A 165 5.62 5.65 -14.48
C ILE A 165 6.87 6.36 -15.04
N VAL A 166 7.72 5.66 -15.77
CA VAL A 166 8.91 6.26 -16.41
C VAL A 166 8.50 7.09 -17.63
N GLU A 167 7.63 6.56 -18.48
CA GLU A 167 7.23 7.21 -19.74
C GLU A 167 6.47 8.51 -19.50
N THR A 168 5.52 8.54 -18.55
CA THR A 168 4.84 9.79 -18.17
C THR A 168 5.79 10.87 -17.66
N GLY A 169 6.97 10.49 -17.16
CA GLY A 169 8.02 11.43 -16.78
C GLY A 169 8.81 12.02 -17.95
N ARG A 170 8.72 11.41 -19.13
CA ARG A 170 9.37 11.91 -20.36
C ARG A 170 8.50 12.90 -21.12
N ASP A 171 7.18 12.92 -20.84
CA ASP A 171 6.29 13.92 -21.41
C ASP A 171 6.68 15.32 -20.88
N PRO A 172 6.85 16.34 -21.74
CA PRO A 172 7.13 17.72 -21.32
C PRO A 172 6.06 18.29 -20.36
N GLU A 173 4.82 17.85 -20.47
CA GLU A 173 3.74 18.23 -19.55
C GLU A 173 3.79 17.47 -18.24
N GLY A 174 4.56 16.40 -18.18
CA GLY A 174 4.61 15.49 -17.05
C GLY A 174 3.30 14.72 -16.89
N GLY A 175 3.16 14.01 -15.79
CA GLY A 175 1.93 13.30 -15.49
C GLY A 175 2.09 12.30 -14.34
N ALA A 176 0.96 11.83 -13.85
CA ALA A 176 0.90 10.77 -12.85
C ALA A 176 0.25 9.53 -13.45
N VAL A 177 0.68 8.37 -12.97
CA VAL A 177 0.06 7.07 -13.25
C VAL A 177 -0.85 6.70 -12.08
N LEU A 178 -2.06 6.26 -12.39
CA LEU A 178 -2.97 5.69 -11.43
C LEU A 178 -3.21 4.23 -11.78
N PHE A 179 -2.79 3.31 -10.93
CA PHE A 179 -3.00 1.89 -11.15
C PHE A 179 -3.98 1.29 -10.14
N HIS A 180 -4.82 0.37 -10.61
CA HIS A 180 -5.90 -0.17 -9.80
C HIS A 180 -6.29 -1.61 -10.16
N CYS A 181 -7.02 -2.25 -9.26
CA CYS A 181 -7.81 -3.46 -9.54
C CYS A 181 -9.25 -3.26 -9.04
N THR A 182 -9.95 -4.32 -8.64
CA THR A 182 -11.32 -4.19 -8.14
C THR A 182 -11.38 -3.57 -6.74
N ALA A 183 -10.59 -4.08 -5.79
CA ALA A 183 -10.56 -3.60 -4.41
C ALA A 183 -9.34 -2.72 -4.08
N GLY A 184 -8.39 -2.58 -5.00
CA GLY A 184 -7.16 -1.82 -4.79
C GLY A 184 -6.23 -2.39 -3.72
N LYS A 185 -6.46 -3.63 -3.25
CA LYS A 185 -5.75 -4.22 -2.13
C LYS A 185 -4.75 -5.31 -2.55
N ASP A 186 -5.14 -6.24 -3.44
CA ASP A 186 -4.35 -7.43 -3.79
C ASP A 186 -3.37 -7.17 -4.95
N ARG A 187 -3.82 -7.22 -6.21
CA ARG A 187 -2.99 -6.96 -7.42
C ARG A 187 -2.32 -5.58 -7.35
N THR A 188 -3.10 -4.56 -7.02
CA THR A 188 -2.63 -3.19 -6.78
C THR A 188 -1.65 -3.13 -5.61
N GLY A 189 -1.90 -3.90 -4.55
CA GLY A 189 -1.01 -4.04 -3.39
C GLY A 189 0.33 -4.63 -3.76
N TRP A 190 0.33 -5.66 -4.61
CA TRP A 190 1.56 -6.27 -5.11
C TRP A 190 2.37 -5.31 -5.99
N VAL A 191 1.74 -4.63 -6.96
CA VAL A 191 2.42 -3.62 -7.79
C VAL A 191 3.06 -2.54 -6.93
N ALA A 192 2.34 -2.00 -5.94
CA ALA A 192 2.90 -1.00 -5.03
C ALA A 192 4.07 -1.55 -4.20
N ALA A 193 3.96 -2.78 -3.69
CA ALA A 193 5.04 -3.43 -2.94
C ALA A 193 6.29 -3.63 -3.79
N VAL A 194 6.14 -4.05 -5.05
CA VAL A 194 7.25 -4.18 -6.01
C VAL A 194 7.88 -2.82 -6.28
N LEU A 195 7.09 -1.79 -6.60
CA LEU A 195 7.57 -0.43 -6.84
C LEU A 195 8.38 0.10 -5.66
N LEU A 196 7.82 0.08 -4.45
CA LEU A 196 8.49 0.58 -3.25
C LEU A 196 9.79 -0.20 -2.94
N THR A 197 9.77 -1.53 -3.14
CA THR A 197 10.98 -2.35 -2.95
C THR A 197 12.08 -2.02 -3.98
N VAL A 198 11.74 -1.82 -5.26
CA VAL A 198 12.68 -1.38 -6.31
C VAL A 198 13.29 -0.02 -5.97
N LEU A 199 12.50 0.88 -5.39
CA LEU A 199 12.96 2.19 -4.95
C LEU A 199 13.84 2.15 -3.70
N GLY A 200 13.93 1.02 -3.01
CA GLY A 200 14.76 0.83 -1.82
C GLY A 200 14.08 1.21 -0.51
N VAL A 201 12.77 1.22 -0.47
CA VAL A 201 12.00 1.31 0.78
C VAL A 201 12.13 -0.02 1.53
N ASP A 202 12.32 0.04 2.85
CA ASP A 202 12.50 -1.15 3.68
C ASP A 202 11.23 -2.02 3.74
N ARG A 203 11.44 -3.32 4.02
CA ARG A 203 10.37 -4.31 3.99
C ARG A 203 9.24 -4.03 4.98
N ASP A 204 9.54 -3.52 6.15
CA ASP A 204 8.55 -3.26 7.20
C ASP A 204 7.64 -2.10 6.76
N THR A 205 8.21 -1.06 6.16
CA THR A 205 7.46 0.07 5.57
C THR A 205 6.61 -0.39 4.37
N VAL A 206 7.13 -1.24 3.49
CA VAL A 206 6.37 -1.83 2.38
C VAL A 206 5.18 -2.65 2.89
N THR A 207 5.40 -3.46 3.93
CA THR A 207 4.35 -4.25 4.57
C THR A 207 3.30 -3.35 5.22
N ALA A 208 3.73 -2.29 5.89
CA ALA A 208 2.83 -1.32 6.51
C ALA A 208 1.96 -0.59 5.47
N ASP A 209 2.51 -0.13 4.33
CA ASP A 209 1.69 0.43 3.22
C ASP A 209 0.66 -0.58 2.71
N PHE A 210 1.07 -1.82 2.52
CA PHE A 210 0.16 -2.87 2.08
C PHE A 210 -1.03 -3.04 3.03
N LEU A 211 -0.76 -3.08 4.35
CA LEU A 211 -1.77 -3.24 5.40
C LEU A 211 -2.67 -1.99 5.58
N LEU A 212 -2.26 -0.80 5.12
CA LEU A 212 -3.12 0.40 5.11
C LEU A 212 -4.42 0.18 4.32
N SER A 213 -4.47 -0.77 3.39
CA SER A 213 -5.72 -1.14 2.72
C SER A 213 -6.81 -1.56 3.72
N ASN A 214 -6.46 -2.17 4.85
CA ASN A 214 -7.40 -2.52 5.92
C ASN A 214 -8.05 -1.26 6.52
N HIS A 215 -7.25 -0.22 6.76
CA HIS A 215 -7.73 1.05 7.28
C HIS A 215 -8.66 1.76 6.29
N TYR A 216 -8.22 1.98 5.05
CA TYR A 216 -8.99 2.69 4.03
C TYR A 216 -10.27 1.97 3.64
N ARG A 217 -10.27 0.65 3.64
CA ARG A 217 -11.44 -0.19 3.35
C ARG A 217 -12.29 -0.51 4.59
N ARG A 218 -11.88 -0.05 5.78
CA ARG A 218 -12.55 -0.32 7.06
C ARG A 218 -12.78 -1.81 7.30
N ALA A 219 -11.79 -2.63 6.94
CA ALA A 219 -11.86 -4.07 7.09
C ALA A 219 -11.81 -4.45 8.58
N ALA A 220 -12.67 -5.36 8.99
CA ALA A 220 -12.58 -5.97 10.31
C ALA A 220 -11.37 -6.94 10.37
N PRO A 221 -10.77 -7.16 11.54
CA PRO A 221 -9.73 -8.17 11.69
C PRO A 221 -10.20 -9.54 11.20
N GLY A 222 -9.42 -10.19 10.31
CA GLY A 222 -9.75 -11.48 9.71
C GLY A 222 -10.78 -11.43 8.57
N ASP A 223 -11.25 -10.25 8.16
CA ASP A 223 -12.11 -10.10 6.97
C ASP A 223 -11.26 -10.09 5.69
N GLY A 224 -10.95 -11.27 5.19
CA GLY A 224 -10.16 -11.43 3.96
C GLY A 224 -10.85 -10.92 2.69
N LEU A 225 -12.17 -10.69 2.70
CA LEU A 225 -12.87 -10.08 1.55
C LEU A 225 -12.65 -8.57 1.50
N ALA A 226 -12.76 -7.89 2.64
CA ALA A 226 -12.54 -6.45 2.71
C ALA A 226 -11.08 -6.08 2.90
N GLY A 227 -10.31 -6.86 3.65
CA GLY A 227 -8.93 -6.59 4.04
C GLY A 227 -7.88 -7.49 3.41
N VAL A 228 -6.67 -7.37 3.93
CA VAL A 228 -5.49 -8.16 3.58
C VAL A 228 -4.73 -8.58 4.84
N GLU A 229 -3.93 -9.63 4.73
CA GLU A 229 -3.07 -10.14 5.80
C GLU A 229 -1.60 -10.12 5.36
N GLN A 230 -0.69 -9.84 6.28
CA GLN A 230 0.75 -9.78 6.01
C GLN A 230 1.24 -11.09 5.37
N GLU A 231 0.77 -12.24 5.85
CA GLU A 231 1.13 -13.56 5.33
C GLU A 231 0.92 -13.68 3.81
N TRP A 232 -0.09 -13.02 3.27
CA TRP A 232 -0.34 -13.06 1.83
C TRP A 232 0.75 -12.35 1.04
N LEU A 233 1.16 -11.15 1.49
CA LEU A 233 2.28 -10.44 0.90
C LEU A 233 3.59 -11.22 1.05
N ASP A 234 3.84 -11.82 2.22
CA ASP A 234 4.99 -12.67 2.49
C ASP A 234 5.03 -13.86 1.54
N SER A 235 3.87 -14.47 1.24
CA SER A 235 3.76 -15.57 0.27
C SER A 235 4.16 -15.18 -1.14
N ALA A 236 3.89 -13.93 -1.58
CA ALA A 236 4.36 -13.43 -2.88
C ALA A 236 5.89 -13.31 -2.90
N PHE A 237 6.49 -12.70 -1.87
CA PHE A 237 7.96 -12.58 -1.81
C PHE A 237 8.66 -13.95 -1.64
N ASP A 238 8.06 -14.87 -0.90
CA ASP A 238 8.54 -16.26 -0.82
C ASP A 238 8.50 -16.93 -2.21
N GLN A 239 7.46 -16.68 -3.00
CA GLN A 239 7.37 -17.19 -4.35
C GLN A 239 8.44 -16.56 -5.26
N VAL A 240 8.70 -15.26 -5.12
CA VAL A 240 9.83 -14.59 -5.79
C VAL A 240 11.16 -15.29 -5.46
N GLN A 241 11.40 -15.55 -4.17
CA GLN A 241 12.61 -16.27 -3.72
C GLN A 241 12.70 -17.67 -4.34
N ARG A 242 11.59 -18.41 -4.41
CA ARG A 242 11.54 -19.76 -5.00
C ARG A 242 11.76 -19.76 -6.51
N SER A 243 11.12 -18.82 -7.23
CA SER A 243 11.12 -18.80 -8.69
C SER A 243 12.40 -18.19 -9.28
N TYR A 244 12.97 -17.19 -8.61
CA TYR A 244 14.09 -16.40 -9.14
C TYR A 244 15.33 -16.39 -8.25
N GLY A 245 15.26 -16.92 -7.03
CA GLY A 245 16.38 -16.92 -6.08
C GLY A 245 16.65 -15.56 -5.42
N GLY A 246 15.77 -14.57 -5.62
CA GLY A 246 15.84 -13.25 -5.00
C GLY A 246 15.12 -12.16 -5.77
N PHE A 247 14.90 -11.04 -5.09
CA PHE A 247 14.13 -9.92 -5.64
C PHE A 247 14.83 -9.25 -6.83
N ASP A 248 16.15 -9.07 -6.79
CA ASP A 248 16.90 -8.45 -7.88
C ASP A 248 16.78 -9.26 -9.19
N ARG A 249 16.81 -10.59 -9.08
CA ARG A 249 16.58 -11.46 -10.24
C ARG A 249 15.13 -11.43 -10.70
N TYR A 250 14.19 -11.34 -9.79
CA TYR A 250 12.79 -11.15 -10.16
C TYR A 250 12.61 -9.87 -10.97
N VAL A 251 13.24 -8.76 -10.56
CA VAL A 251 13.17 -7.50 -11.31
C VAL A 251 13.80 -7.62 -12.69
N SER A 252 14.99 -8.23 -12.80
CA SER A 252 15.71 -8.33 -14.08
C SER A 252 15.22 -9.46 -14.99
N GLU A 253 14.90 -10.64 -14.44
CA GLU A 253 14.54 -11.83 -15.21
C GLU A 253 13.02 -12.02 -15.28
N GLY A 254 12.31 -11.82 -14.18
CA GLY A 254 10.87 -11.99 -14.06
C GLY A 254 10.10 -10.82 -14.70
N LEU A 255 10.39 -9.61 -14.29
CA LEU A 255 9.81 -8.39 -14.86
C LEU A 255 10.48 -7.99 -16.17
N GLY A 256 11.70 -8.44 -16.44
CA GLY A 256 12.46 -8.08 -17.61
C GLY A 256 12.84 -6.60 -17.67
N LEU A 257 13.05 -5.97 -16.51
CA LEU A 257 13.50 -4.58 -16.43
C LEU A 257 15.03 -4.51 -16.54
N SER A 258 15.51 -3.71 -17.49
CA SER A 258 16.93 -3.41 -17.63
C SER A 258 17.41 -2.47 -16.51
N ALA A 259 18.73 -2.46 -16.28
CA ALA A 259 19.35 -1.51 -15.34
C ALA A 259 19.00 -0.05 -15.69
N ALA A 260 18.97 0.29 -16.97
CA ALA A 260 18.61 1.63 -17.43
C ALA A 260 17.15 2.02 -17.10
N GLU A 261 16.20 1.07 -17.20
CA GLU A 261 14.79 1.30 -16.81
C GLU A 261 14.67 1.46 -15.29
N ILE A 262 15.40 0.67 -14.50
CA ILE A 262 15.45 0.77 -13.04
C ILE A 262 16.04 2.13 -12.62
N ASP A 263 17.13 2.57 -13.24
CA ASP A 263 17.75 3.87 -12.97
C ASP A 263 16.81 5.02 -13.34
N ALA A 264 16.12 4.93 -14.48
CA ALA A 264 15.12 5.91 -14.90
C ALA A 264 13.94 5.98 -13.92
N LEU A 265 13.44 4.83 -13.45
CA LEU A 265 12.39 4.75 -12.44
C LEU A 265 12.83 5.41 -11.12
N LYS A 266 14.03 5.11 -10.65
CA LYS A 266 14.61 5.74 -9.45
C LYS A 266 14.81 7.24 -9.63
N ALA A 267 15.30 7.67 -10.77
CA ALA A 267 15.47 9.10 -11.08
C ALA A 267 14.12 9.85 -11.12
N ARG A 268 13.08 9.21 -11.61
CA ARG A 268 11.72 9.76 -11.66
C ARG A 268 11.11 9.86 -10.26
N MET A 269 11.21 8.80 -9.46
CA MET A 269 10.47 8.61 -8.23
C MET A 269 11.19 9.09 -6.96
N LEU A 270 12.51 9.31 -6.98
CA LEU A 270 13.27 9.64 -5.76
C LEU A 270 13.77 11.10 -5.76
N ALA A 271 13.69 11.71 -4.56
CA ALA A 271 14.22 13.03 -4.25
C ALA A 271 15.37 12.92 -3.23
#